data_4edf4a69e4eddd36fd3ae27f15ea1999
#
_entry.id   4edf4a69e4eddd36fd3ae27f15ea1999
#
_cell.length_a   1.000
_cell.length_b   1.000
_cell.length_c   1.000
_cell.angle_alpha   90.00
_cell.angle_beta   90.00
_cell.angle_gamma   90.00
#
_symmetry.space_group_name_H-M   'P 1'
#
loop_
_entity.id
_entity.type
_entity.pdbx_description
1 polymer ?
#
loop_
_entity_poly.entity_id
_entity_poly.type
_entity_poly.pdbx_seq_one_letter_code
_entity_poly.pdbx_strand_id
1 'polypeptide(L)'
;NNGVCLAKITLAKKPVLRRSPYAGMLFNGQGRVINLDAPAPTLPASMGGNRTPIIDQDNLDDPSHQSWILDYHKRLFVDGGEPFESLPEDVNLRRISVQEAAALQTFPRDIKWHGSQSVQYRQIGNAVPPKLGYAVAKALKKVLV
;
A
#
# COMPACT_ATOMS: atom_id res chain seq x y z
N ASN A 1 3.06 -7.54 -19.23
CA ASN A 1 3.06 -6.61 -18.07
C ASN A 1 2.72 -7.39 -16.83
N ASN A 2 3.70 -7.63 -15.97
CA ASN A 2 3.60 -8.48 -14.76
C ASN A 2 2.79 -7.82 -13.61
N GLY A 3 1.80 -7.01 -13.91
CA GLY A 3 0.94 -6.38 -12.91
C GLY A 3 1.60 -5.27 -12.07
N VAL A 4 2.83 -4.86 -12.40
CA VAL A 4 3.54 -3.79 -11.71
C VAL A 4 2.87 -2.45 -12.00
N CYS A 5 2.57 -1.67 -10.97
CA CYS A 5 2.02 -0.33 -11.14
C CYS A 5 3.13 0.65 -11.55
N LEU A 6 2.98 1.24 -12.73
CA LEU A 6 3.94 2.19 -13.29
C LEU A 6 3.73 3.64 -12.81
N ALA A 7 2.77 3.88 -11.92
CA ALA A 7 2.54 5.22 -11.39
C ALA A 7 3.78 5.74 -10.64
N LYS A 8 4.30 6.89 -11.08
CA LYS A 8 5.49 7.51 -10.48
C LYS A 8 5.24 7.90 -9.02
N ILE A 9 6.19 7.57 -8.16
CA ILE A 9 6.23 8.03 -6.77
C ILE A 9 7.02 9.33 -6.74
N THR A 10 6.44 10.39 -6.17
CA THR A 10 7.11 11.66 -5.92
C THR A 10 6.72 12.18 -4.55
N LEU A 11 7.59 12.93 -3.91
CA LEU A 11 7.32 13.56 -2.61
C LEU A 11 6.25 14.63 -2.73
N ALA A 12 5.46 14.83 -1.69
CA ALA A 12 4.49 15.90 -1.62
C ALA A 12 5.18 17.23 -1.34
N LYS A 13 4.81 18.30 -2.07
CA LYS A 13 5.32 19.65 -1.81
C LYS A 13 4.89 20.20 -0.44
N LYS A 14 3.70 19.78 0.03
CA LYS A 14 3.15 20.14 1.35
C LYS A 14 2.72 18.84 2.03
N PRO A 15 3.63 18.12 2.68
CA PRO A 15 3.30 16.85 3.31
C PRO A 15 2.36 17.05 4.51
N VAL A 16 1.37 16.17 4.62
CA VAL A 16 0.50 16.10 5.81
C VAL A 16 1.15 15.14 6.80
N LEU A 17 1.76 15.70 7.83
CA LEU A 17 2.47 14.91 8.84
C LEU A 17 1.49 14.27 9.83
N ARG A 18 1.79 13.06 10.26
CA ARG A 18 1.01 12.27 11.21
C ARG A 18 1.96 11.63 12.24
N ARG A 19 1.39 11.02 13.30
CA ARG A 19 2.21 10.30 14.28
C ARG A 19 2.96 9.11 13.69
N SER A 20 2.35 8.45 12.69
CA SER A 20 2.98 7.35 11.97
C SER A 20 3.35 7.81 10.55
N PRO A 21 4.56 7.49 10.06
CA PRO A 21 4.99 7.77 8.70
C PRO A 21 4.12 7.07 7.65
N TYR A 22 3.44 6.00 8.02
CA TYR A 22 2.55 5.24 7.15
C TYR A 22 1.12 5.81 7.08
N ALA A 23 0.76 6.70 7.99
CA ALA A 23 -0.59 7.29 8.06
C ALA A 23 -0.72 8.64 7.36
N GLY A 24 0.39 9.32 7.08
CA GLY A 24 0.42 10.64 6.45
C GLY A 24 0.42 10.59 4.92
N MET A 25 0.34 11.76 4.31
CA MET A 25 0.54 11.97 2.87
C MET A 25 1.91 12.62 2.64
N LEU A 26 2.97 11.85 2.79
CA LEU A 26 4.35 12.29 2.51
C LEU A 26 4.67 12.29 1.02
N PHE A 27 3.84 11.61 0.22
CA PHE A 27 4.02 11.41 -1.21
C PHE A 27 2.87 12.05 -1.99
N ASN A 28 3.08 12.28 -3.29
CA ASN A 28 2.04 12.81 -4.15
C ASN A 28 0.81 11.88 -4.20
N GLY A 29 -0.37 12.49 -4.27
CA GLY A 29 -1.64 11.77 -4.27
C GLY A 29 -1.99 11.21 -2.89
N GLN A 30 -2.79 10.14 -2.88
CA GLN A 30 -3.26 9.48 -1.67
C GLN A 30 -2.59 8.13 -1.41
N GLY A 31 -1.53 7.81 -2.16
CA GLY A 31 -0.75 6.59 -1.95
C GLY A 31 -0.13 6.58 -0.57
N ARG A 32 -0.40 5.51 0.19
CA ARG A 32 0.14 5.33 1.54
C ARG A 32 1.19 4.26 1.54
N VAL A 33 2.21 4.48 2.34
CA VAL A 33 3.23 3.47 2.60
C VAL A 33 2.62 2.36 3.46
N ILE A 34 2.93 1.11 3.12
CA ILE A 34 2.53 -0.05 3.92
C ILE A 34 3.57 -0.25 5.02
N ASN A 35 3.09 -0.37 6.27
CA ASN A 35 3.91 -0.89 7.36
C ASN A 35 3.96 -2.41 7.23
N LEU A 36 5.15 -2.98 7.03
CA LEU A 36 5.35 -4.42 6.81
C LEU A 36 5.12 -5.24 8.09
N ASP A 37 5.27 -4.63 9.27
CA ASP A 37 5.09 -5.24 10.59
C ASP A 37 3.65 -5.15 11.12
N ALA A 38 2.72 -4.64 10.32
CA ALA A 38 1.33 -4.44 10.73
C ALA A 38 0.35 -4.96 9.65
N PRO A 39 -0.92 -5.18 10.02
CA PRO A 39 -1.96 -5.49 9.04
C PRO A 39 -2.02 -4.43 7.94
N ALA A 40 -2.16 -4.88 6.69
CA ALA A 40 -2.27 -3.98 5.55
C ALA A 40 -3.46 -3.01 5.70
N PRO A 41 -3.31 -1.75 5.28
CA PRO A 41 -4.41 -0.80 5.28
C PRO A 41 -5.49 -1.23 4.28
N THR A 42 -6.69 -0.65 4.42
CA THR A 42 -7.77 -0.84 3.44
C THR A 42 -7.29 -0.52 2.03
N LEU A 43 -7.47 -1.46 1.13
CA LEU A 43 -7.16 -1.30 -0.29
C LEU A 43 -8.35 -0.66 -1.00
N PRO A 44 -8.24 0.61 -1.47
CA PRO A 44 -9.37 1.28 -2.10
C PRO A 44 -9.59 0.78 -3.54
N ALA A 45 -10.84 0.75 -3.98
CA ALA A 45 -11.20 0.44 -5.37
C ALA A 45 -10.59 1.41 -6.40
N SER A 46 -10.14 2.59 -5.96
CA SER A 46 -9.50 3.62 -6.79
C SER A 46 -7.99 3.46 -6.95
N MET A 47 -7.43 2.29 -6.63
CA MET A 47 -6.03 1.97 -6.94
C MET A 47 -5.76 1.96 -8.45
N GLY A 48 -4.51 1.96 -8.83
CA GLY A 48 -4.03 1.97 -10.21
C GLY A 48 -3.29 3.26 -10.58
N GLY A 49 -3.16 4.19 -9.65
CA GLY A 49 -2.42 5.44 -9.77
C GLY A 49 -1.86 5.88 -8.42
N ASN A 50 -1.94 7.18 -8.13
CA ASN A 50 -1.40 7.77 -6.89
C ASN A 50 -2.06 7.27 -5.60
N ARG A 51 -3.16 6.54 -5.68
CA ARG A 51 -3.83 5.90 -4.53
C ARG A 51 -3.36 4.49 -4.25
N THR A 52 -2.51 3.93 -5.13
CA THR A 52 -1.94 2.60 -4.92
C THR A 52 -0.95 2.65 -3.74
N PRO A 53 -1.05 1.75 -2.77
CA PRO A 53 -0.11 1.68 -1.66
C PRO A 53 1.35 1.52 -2.12
N ILE A 54 2.25 2.03 -1.29
CA ILE A 54 3.70 2.08 -1.55
C ILE A 54 4.40 1.09 -0.62
N ILE A 55 5.41 0.42 -1.14
CA ILE A 55 6.33 -0.46 -0.42
C ILE A 55 7.73 0.12 -0.53
N ASP A 56 8.47 0.09 0.56
CA ASP A 56 9.92 0.23 0.60
C ASP A 56 10.51 -1.14 0.28
N GLN A 57 11.12 -1.29 -0.90
CA GLN A 57 11.59 -2.58 -1.37
C GLN A 57 12.78 -3.08 -0.54
N ASP A 58 13.67 -2.20 -0.15
CA ASP A 58 14.86 -2.57 0.61
C ASP A 58 14.49 -3.11 1.99
N ASN A 59 13.47 -2.51 2.64
CA ASN A 59 12.92 -3.02 3.90
C ASN A 59 12.16 -4.35 3.71
N LEU A 60 11.55 -4.56 2.54
CA LEU A 60 10.88 -5.84 2.22
C LEU A 60 11.89 -6.97 2.00
N ASP A 61 13.00 -6.69 1.33
CA ASP A 61 14.04 -7.67 1.01
C ASP A 61 14.92 -7.99 2.22
N ASP A 62 15.17 -7.00 3.08
CA ASP A 62 15.88 -7.15 4.35
C ASP A 62 15.11 -6.46 5.49
N PRO A 63 14.38 -7.21 6.32
CA PRO A 63 13.65 -6.64 7.46
C PRO A 63 14.52 -5.96 8.51
N SER A 64 15.85 -6.20 8.50
CA SER A 64 16.79 -5.48 9.37
C SER A 64 17.13 -4.08 8.83
N HIS A 65 16.86 -3.84 7.55
CA HIS A 65 17.04 -2.54 6.92
C HIS A 65 15.97 -1.57 7.40
N GLN A 66 16.39 -0.47 8.02
CA GLN A 66 15.47 0.57 8.46
C GLN A 66 14.88 1.28 7.22
N SER A 67 13.56 1.35 7.14
CA SER A 67 12.90 2.03 6.04
C SER A 67 13.29 3.50 6.00
N TRP A 68 13.74 3.97 4.84
CA TRP A 68 14.04 5.37 4.56
C TRP A 68 12.88 6.31 4.94
N ILE A 69 11.66 5.83 4.82
CA ILE A 69 10.45 6.60 5.14
C ILE A 69 10.39 6.98 6.61
N LEU A 70 10.87 6.12 7.51
CA LEU A 70 10.93 6.42 8.94
C LEU A 70 11.86 7.59 9.22
N ASP A 71 13.04 7.60 8.61
CA ASP A 71 14.04 8.66 8.78
C ASP A 71 13.56 9.97 8.15
N TYR A 72 12.96 9.89 6.96
CA TYR A 72 12.36 11.06 6.31
C TYR A 72 11.21 11.66 7.13
N HIS A 73 10.34 10.82 7.70
CA HIS A 73 9.25 11.27 8.57
C HIS A 73 9.79 11.91 9.87
N LYS A 74 10.80 11.29 10.49
CA LYS A 74 11.45 11.84 11.66
C LYS A 74 12.03 13.23 11.36
N ARG A 75 12.76 13.36 10.25
CA ARG A 75 13.31 14.64 9.79
C ARG A 75 12.23 15.72 9.66
N LEU A 76 11.09 15.42 9.05
CA LEU A 76 10.02 16.39 8.83
C LEU A 76 9.22 16.69 10.10
N PHE A 77 8.90 15.66 10.90
CA PHE A 77 7.95 15.78 12.00
C PHE A 77 8.61 16.10 13.34
N VAL A 78 9.80 15.54 13.59
CA VAL A 78 10.51 15.68 14.87
C VAL A 78 11.56 16.79 14.77
N ASP A 79 12.38 16.76 13.72
CA ASP A 79 13.55 17.62 13.58
C ASP A 79 13.21 18.95 12.89
N GLY A 80 11.98 19.11 12.36
CA GLY A 80 11.52 20.36 11.71
C GLY A 80 12.23 20.66 10.39
N GLY A 81 12.75 19.64 9.71
CA GLY A 81 13.42 19.79 8.41
C GLY A 81 12.46 20.09 7.27
N GLU A 82 12.98 20.72 6.22
CA GLU A 82 12.20 21.01 5.00
C GLU A 82 12.00 19.74 4.15
N PRO A 83 10.86 19.61 3.45
CA PRO A 83 10.64 18.53 2.50
C PRO A 83 11.70 18.48 1.41
N PHE A 84 12.11 17.29 0.99
CA PHE A 84 12.95 17.13 -0.19
C PHE A 84 12.16 17.48 -1.46
N GLU A 85 12.84 18.02 -2.47
CA GLU A 85 12.22 18.32 -3.76
C GLU A 85 11.96 17.06 -4.59
N SER A 86 12.79 16.04 -4.44
CA SER A 86 12.68 14.75 -5.13
C SER A 86 13.08 13.59 -4.21
N LEU A 87 12.72 12.38 -4.61
CA LEU A 87 13.24 11.16 -3.96
C LEU A 87 14.74 11.05 -4.28
N PRO A 88 15.58 10.67 -3.29
CA PRO A 88 16.96 10.27 -3.54
C PRO A 88 17.04 9.09 -4.53
N GLU A 89 18.12 9.00 -5.29
CA GLU A 89 18.30 7.97 -6.33
C GLU A 89 18.46 6.56 -5.75
N ASP A 90 18.98 6.47 -4.53
CA ASP A 90 19.23 5.23 -3.78
C ASP A 90 18.00 4.70 -3.05
N VAL A 91 16.87 5.43 -3.07
CA VAL A 91 15.64 5.02 -2.39
C VAL A 91 14.76 4.17 -3.31
N ASN A 92 14.56 2.92 -2.91
CA ASN A 92 13.85 1.92 -3.71
C ASN A 92 12.38 1.77 -3.31
N LEU A 93 11.58 2.80 -3.57
CA LEU A 93 10.14 2.78 -3.33
C LEU A 93 9.35 2.37 -4.56
N ARG A 94 8.40 1.49 -4.39
CA ARG A 94 7.48 1.08 -5.46
C ARG A 94 6.03 0.97 -4.98
N ARG A 95 5.12 0.89 -5.91
CA ARG A 95 3.72 0.59 -5.61
C ARG A 95 3.48 -0.91 -5.63
N ILE A 96 2.54 -1.39 -4.80
CA ILE A 96 2.15 -2.81 -4.82
C ILE A 96 1.64 -3.20 -6.20
N SER A 97 1.91 -4.46 -6.59
CA SER A 97 1.39 -5.06 -7.80
C SER A 97 -0.07 -5.51 -7.64
N VAL A 98 -0.72 -5.86 -8.73
CA VAL A 98 -2.08 -6.45 -8.71
C VAL A 98 -2.08 -7.76 -7.92
N GLN A 99 -1.06 -8.60 -8.11
CA GLN A 99 -0.94 -9.88 -7.41
C GLN A 99 -0.74 -9.70 -5.90
N GLU A 100 0.06 -8.73 -5.48
CA GLU A 100 0.23 -8.39 -4.06
C GLU A 100 -1.06 -7.85 -3.47
N ALA A 101 -1.77 -6.96 -4.18
CA ALA A 101 -3.06 -6.45 -3.74
C ALA A 101 -4.09 -7.59 -3.58
N ALA A 102 -4.13 -8.53 -4.51
CA ALA A 102 -4.99 -9.72 -4.43
C ALA A 102 -4.61 -10.61 -3.25
N ALA A 103 -3.32 -10.83 -3.01
CA ALA A 103 -2.83 -11.62 -1.89
C ALA A 103 -3.18 -10.98 -0.53
N LEU A 104 -3.02 -9.66 -0.39
CA LEU A 104 -3.44 -8.91 0.79
C LEU A 104 -4.94 -9.03 1.06
N GLN A 105 -5.76 -9.08 0.01
CA GLN A 105 -7.20 -9.34 0.07
C GLN A 105 -7.53 -10.84 0.21
N THR A 106 -6.54 -11.69 0.43
CA THR A 106 -6.69 -13.14 0.62
C THR A 106 -7.29 -13.90 -0.56
N PHE A 107 -7.17 -13.38 -1.78
CA PHE A 107 -7.55 -14.11 -2.98
C PHE A 107 -6.57 -15.26 -3.28
N PRO A 108 -7.04 -16.38 -3.82
CA PRO A 108 -6.18 -17.45 -4.33
C PRO A 108 -5.21 -16.92 -5.42
N ARG A 109 -4.00 -17.51 -5.48
CA ARG A 109 -2.95 -17.06 -6.41
C ARG A 109 -3.24 -17.39 -7.89
N ASP A 110 -4.12 -18.33 -8.14
CA ASP A 110 -4.51 -18.83 -9.47
C ASP A 110 -5.62 -18.02 -10.13
N ILE A 111 -6.17 -17.02 -9.44
CA ILE A 111 -7.18 -16.13 -10.03
C ILE A 111 -6.56 -15.29 -11.15
N LYS A 112 -7.19 -15.36 -12.32
CA LYS A 112 -6.85 -14.53 -13.47
C LYS A 112 -7.69 -13.25 -13.45
N TRP A 113 -7.02 -12.14 -13.26
CA TRP A 113 -7.64 -10.82 -13.32
C TRP A 113 -7.72 -10.35 -14.76
N HIS A 114 -8.84 -9.75 -15.17
CA HIS A 114 -9.09 -9.32 -16.55
C HIS A 114 -9.25 -7.81 -16.67
N GLY A 115 -8.95 -7.28 -17.86
CA GLY A 115 -9.02 -5.87 -18.16
C GLY A 115 -7.74 -5.10 -17.91
N SER A 116 -7.81 -3.77 -18.00
CA SER A 116 -6.67 -2.90 -17.68
C SER A 116 -6.27 -3.02 -16.21
N GLN A 117 -5.04 -2.64 -15.90
CA GLN A 117 -4.51 -2.67 -14.51
C GLN A 117 -5.42 -1.94 -13.52
N SER A 118 -5.94 -0.77 -13.89
CA SER A 118 -6.89 -0.03 -13.05
C SER A 118 -8.21 -0.77 -12.83
N VAL A 119 -8.67 -1.54 -13.83
CA VAL A 119 -9.87 -2.39 -13.69
C VAL A 119 -9.59 -3.54 -12.74
N GLN A 120 -8.42 -4.18 -12.84
CA GLN A 120 -8.01 -5.27 -11.94
C GLN A 120 -7.94 -4.79 -10.48
N TYR A 121 -7.30 -3.66 -10.22
CA TYR A 121 -7.29 -3.07 -8.87
C TYR A 121 -8.71 -2.74 -8.37
N ARG A 122 -9.59 -2.23 -9.23
CA ARG A 122 -10.97 -1.94 -8.85
C ARG A 122 -11.75 -3.20 -8.50
N GLN A 123 -11.53 -4.29 -9.22
CA GLN A 123 -12.15 -5.59 -8.88
C GLN A 123 -11.71 -6.05 -7.50
N ILE A 124 -10.39 -5.98 -7.19
CA ILE A 124 -9.82 -6.37 -5.91
C ILE A 124 -10.34 -5.48 -4.79
N GLY A 125 -10.30 -4.16 -4.96
CA GLY A 125 -10.67 -3.20 -3.91
C GLY A 125 -12.17 -3.15 -3.60
N ASN A 126 -13.04 -3.54 -4.55
CA ASN A 126 -14.49 -3.66 -4.34
C ASN A 126 -14.91 -4.99 -3.73
N ALA A 127 -14.04 -5.98 -3.74
CA ALA A 127 -14.40 -7.30 -3.27
C ALA A 127 -14.29 -7.44 -1.75
N VAL A 128 -15.13 -8.29 -1.18
CA VAL A 128 -14.95 -8.77 0.20
C VAL A 128 -13.82 -9.80 0.21
N PRO A 129 -12.81 -9.66 1.09
CA PRO A 129 -11.74 -10.66 1.21
C PRO A 129 -12.33 -12.06 1.46
N PRO A 130 -11.96 -13.09 0.67
CA PRO A 130 -12.54 -14.43 0.80
C PRO A 130 -12.47 -15.02 2.22
N LYS A 131 -11.34 -14.85 2.92
CA LYS A 131 -11.21 -15.32 4.31
C LYS A 131 -12.12 -14.57 5.27
N LEU A 132 -12.36 -13.27 5.07
CA LEU A 132 -13.31 -12.49 5.86
C LEU A 132 -14.74 -12.97 5.60
N GLY A 133 -15.11 -13.13 4.32
CA GLY A 133 -16.42 -13.67 3.94
C GLY A 133 -16.70 -15.04 4.57
N TYR A 134 -15.70 -15.94 4.53
CA TYR A 134 -15.79 -17.24 5.18
C TYR A 134 -15.97 -17.13 6.71
N ALA A 135 -15.22 -16.26 7.37
CA ALA A 135 -15.32 -16.07 8.83
C ALA A 135 -16.71 -15.54 9.23
N VAL A 136 -17.27 -14.60 8.49
CA VAL A 136 -18.61 -14.06 8.71
C VAL A 136 -19.66 -15.14 8.48
N ALA A 137 -19.60 -15.88 7.37
CA ALA A 137 -20.53 -16.96 7.07
C ALA A 137 -20.51 -18.06 8.16
N LYS A 138 -19.31 -18.41 8.64
CA LYS A 138 -19.15 -19.38 9.74
C LYS A 138 -19.76 -18.88 11.06
N ALA A 139 -19.65 -17.59 11.35
CA ALA A 139 -20.26 -16.99 12.53
C ALA A 139 -21.81 -17.00 12.44
N LEU A 140 -22.35 -16.58 11.29
CA LEU A 140 -23.78 -16.59 11.03
C LEU A 140 -24.39 -18.00 11.13
N LYS A 141 -23.72 -19.02 10.58
CA LYS A 141 -24.18 -20.41 10.68
C LYS A 141 -24.38 -20.86 12.11
N LYS A 142 -23.57 -20.40 13.07
CA LYS A 142 -23.73 -20.76 14.50
C LYS A 142 -24.96 -20.14 15.17
N VAL A 143 -25.51 -19.07 14.60
CA VAL A 143 -26.66 -18.34 15.13
C VAL A 143 -27.97 -18.80 14.49
N LEU A 144 -27.86 -19.31 13.25
CA LEU A 144 -29.02 -19.75 12.46
C LEU A 144 -29.36 -21.24 12.61
N VAL A 145 -28.53 -22.02 13.28
CA VAL A 145 -28.69 -23.43 13.61
C VAL A 145 -28.76 -23.58 15.13
#